data_bdf1809476a840a552af45a2057c789d
#
_entry.id   bdf1809476a840a552af45a2057c789d
#
_cell.length_a   1.000
_cell.length_b   1.000
_cell.length_c   1.000
_cell.angle_alpha   90.00
_cell.angle_beta   90.00
_cell.angle_gamma   90.00
#
_symmetry.space_group_name_H-M   'P 1'
#
loop_
_entity.id
_entity.type
_entity.pdbx_description
1 polymer ?
#
loop_
_entity_poly.entity_id
_entity_poly.type
_entity_poly.pdbx_seq_one_letter_code
_entity_poly.pdbx_strand_id
1 'polypeptide(L)'
;MNITRENIDALNAVVKVDIVADDYQAKVEKLLADRRKKADIPGFRKGQVPMGMIKKQYGRSILMEEVNKLLQESLNKFLAAEKLALLGNPLPRVKEDFNWDAATLSFEFELGLTPEFEVDLKSKKKVTEYKIIATEELLEEELKNIQTRYGKVSSVDEAVLEASITGTFINEEKEINTKGTFLVKDLKGKKNEKKVVGAKSGDSIEFATKDLFEDTKTLEAILGNAEEEAQEVPDSVTLTVTDITTTAPADLDKELFDKLFADGSVTTATELKAKIKEDAEIQFKQQGDQQLLNAITGHLVENTKFDLPAVFLKKWLGTAGEKPLTPAEADAEFEKSENGLRYQLIEGKIMKDNNIKIEYTELVAYAKGFIRTQMAQFGNMNPEEKELDDIAGRILQNQEEAQKLQSQLISQKLLAFYKENMSFKSKELSYEAFTKEVYR
;
A
#
# COMPACT_ATOMS: atom_id res chain seq x y z
N MET A 1 9.37 43.96 12.48
CA MET A 1 9.44 42.83 11.54
C MET A 1 8.78 43.21 10.22
N ASN A 2 9.38 42.88 9.08
CA ASN A 2 8.82 43.11 7.75
C ASN A 2 8.92 41.83 6.92
N ILE A 3 7.84 41.49 6.18
CA ILE A 3 7.81 40.31 5.31
C ILE A 3 7.44 40.79 3.92
N THR A 4 8.26 40.43 2.96
CA THR A 4 8.06 40.79 1.54
C THR A 4 8.15 39.54 0.67
N ARG A 5 7.32 39.48 -0.38
CA ARG A 5 7.36 38.42 -1.40
C ARG A 5 7.84 38.99 -2.73
N GLU A 6 8.73 38.26 -3.34
CA GLU A 6 9.19 38.49 -4.70
C GLU A 6 8.85 37.27 -5.55
N ASN A 7 8.04 37.46 -6.58
CA ASN A 7 7.76 36.38 -7.53
C ASN A 7 8.92 36.32 -8.54
N ILE A 8 9.53 35.16 -8.65
CA ILE A 8 10.54 34.88 -9.69
C ILE A 8 9.83 34.62 -11.02
N ASP A 9 8.78 33.79 -10.96
CA ASP A 9 7.90 33.48 -12.08
C ASP A 9 6.50 33.05 -11.53
N ALA A 10 5.68 32.45 -12.38
CA ALA A 10 4.31 31.99 -11.97
C ALA A 10 4.31 30.89 -10.92
N LEU A 11 5.37 30.09 -10.83
CA LEU A 11 5.47 28.89 -9.97
C LEU A 11 6.49 29.02 -8.86
N ASN A 12 7.33 30.03 -8.89
CA ASN A 12 8.43 30.21 -7.96
C ASN A 12 8.42 31.61 -7.34
N ALA A 13 8.55 31.67 -6.04
CA ALA A 13 8.66 32.93 -5.31
C ALA A 13 9.72 32.84 -4.20
N VAL A 14 10.20 34.00 -3.76
CA VAL A 14 11.04 34.12 -2.57
C VAL A 14 10.32 34.99 -1.55
N VAL A 15 10.24 34.52 -0.32
CA VAL A 15 9.79 35.34 0.81
C VAL A 15 11.01 35.75 1.61
N LYS A 16 11.15 37.04 1.82
CA LYS A 16 12.15 37.64 2.69
C LYS A 16 11.51 38.12 3.98
N VAL A 17 12.08 37.68 5.09
CA VAL A 17 11.65 38.06 6.43
C VAL A 17 12.75 38.81 7.12
N ASP A 18 12.51 40.10 7.41
CA ASP A 18 13.43 40.99 8.09
C ASP A 18 12.95 41.16 9.56
N ILE A 19 13.76 40.68 10.51
CA ILE A 19 13.50 40.73 11.93
C ILE A 19 14.44 41.72 12.59
N VAL A 20 13.91 42.68 13.34
CA VAL A 20 14.69 43.66 14.10
C VAL A 20 14.72 43.32 15.59
N ALA A 21 15.69 43.89 16.31
CA ALA A 21 15.88 43.57 17.74
C ALA A 21 14.61 43.77 18.58
N ASP A 22 13.81 44.78 18.30
CA ASP A 22 12.55 45.06 19.00
C ASP A 22 11.53 43.92 18.92
N ASP A 23 11.63 43.05 17.90
CA ASP A 23 10.69 41.94 17.69
C ASP A 23 10.93 40.78 18.66
N TYR A 24 12.17 40.57 19.13
CA TYR A 24 12.56 39.39 19.91
C TYR A 24 13.24 39.72 21.24
N GLN A 25 13.84 40.92 21.40
CA GLN A 25 14.70 41.25 22.55
C GLN A 25 14.00 41.06 23.90
N ALA A 26 12.76 41.55 24.04
CA ALA A 26 11.99 41.43 25.29
C ALA A 26 11.76 39.96 25.68
N LYS A 27 11.48 39.08 24.70
CA LYS A 27 11.29 37.63 24.93
C LYS A 27 12.59 36.96 25.30
N VAL A 28 13.67 37.26 24.59
CA VAL A 28 15.02 36.72 24.87
C VAL A 28 15.47 37.11 26.28
N GLU A 29 15.28 38.39 26.71
CA GLU A 29 15.62 38.84 28.06
C GLU A 29 14.80 38.11 29.15
N LYS A 30 13.51 37.87 28.90
CA LYS A 30 12.66 37.09 29.79
C LYS A 30 13.17 35.64 29.90
N LEU A 31 13.47 34.97 28.77
CA LEU A 31 13.97 33.59 28.76
C LEU A 31 15.34 33.49 29.47
N LEU A 32 16.22 34.46 29.26
CA LEU A 32 17.50 34.54 29.99
C LEU A 32 17.31 34.73 31.51
N ALA A 33 16.35 35.57 31.93
CA ALA A 33 16.01 35.72 33.33
C ALA A 33 15.44 34.41 33.93
N ASP A 34 14.60 33.70 33.20
CA ASP A 34 14.05 32.43 33.68
C ASP A 34 15.13 31.32 33.68
N ARG A 35 16.05 31.31 32.70
CA ARG A 35 17.19 30.42 32.69
C ARG A 35 18.12 30.67 33.89
N ARG A 36 18.35 31.96 34.24
CA ARG A 36 19.14 32.36 35.43
C ARG A 36 18.62 31.72 36.69
N LYS A 37 17.29 31.72 36.89
CA LYS A 37 16.62 31.14 38.09
C LYS A 37 16.91 29.63 38.21
N LYS A 38 17.07 28.94 37.10
CA LYS A 38 17.25 27.49 37.01
C LYS A 38 18.70 27.06 36.86
N ALA A 39 19.59 27.98 36.46
CA ALA A 39 20.99 27.67 36.17
C ALA A 39 21.73 27.20 37.41
N ASP A 40 22.47 26.09 37.26
CA ASP A 40 23.39 25.55 38.23
C ASP A 40 24.81 25.64 37.64
N ILE A 41 25.59 26.61 38.14
CA ILE A 41 26.93 26.88 37.68
C ILE A 41 27.87 26.82 38.87
N PRO A 42 28.96 26.02 38.79
CA PRO A 42 29.94 25.89 39.84
C PRO A 42 30.44 27.23 40.34
N GLY A 43 30.43 27.45 41.68
CA GLY A 43 30.83 28.69 42.31
C GLY A 43 29.73 29.72 42.54
N PHE A 44 28.49 29.46 42.10
CA PHE A 44 27.35 30.35 42.34
C PHE A 44 26.15 29.60 42.91
N ARG A 45 25.48 30.23 43.86
CA ARG A 45 24.21 29.70 44.39
C ARG A 45 23.16 29.77 43.29
N LYS A 46 22.33 28.74 43.17
CA LYS A 46 21.22 28.66 42.20
C LYS A 46 20.37 29.94 42.23
N GLY A 47 20.15 30.54 41.06
CA GLY A 47 19.42 31.81 40.91
C GLY A 47 20.23 33.09 41.17
N GLN A 48 21.49 33.00 41.67
CA GLN A 48 22.35 34.15 41.95
C GLN A 48 23.51 34.31 40.95
N VAL A 49 23.48 33.59 39.84
CA VAL A 49 24.46 33.69 38.75
C VAL A 49 24.37 35.10 38.13
N PRO A 50 25.49 35.82 37.91
CA PRO A 50 25.49 37.10 37.19
C PRO A 50 24.88 36.99 35.80
N MET A 51 23.99 37.94 35.42
CA MET A 51 23.32 37.91 34.11
C MET A 51 24.30 37.91 32.95
N GLY A 52 25.45 38.57 33.06
CA GLY A 52 26.50 38.58 32.05
C GLY A 52 27.04 37.18 31.76
N MET A 53 27.15 36.28 32.76
CA MET A 53 27.58 34.89 32.55
C MET A 53 26.48 34.07 31.86
N ILE A 54 25.20 34.28 32.27
CA ILE A 54 24.06 33.64 31.60
C ILE A 54 23.98 34.06 30.16
N LYS A 55 24.10 35.36 29.84
CA LYS A 55 24.13 35.88 28.47
C LYS A 55 25.27 35.27 27.65
N LYS A 56 26.49 35.18 28.26
CA LYS A 56 27.65 34.60 27.58
C LYS A 56 27.46 33.11 27.27
N GLN A 57 26.86 32.34 28.18
CA GLN A 57 26.71 30.90 28.07
C GLN A 57 25.51 30.47 27.25
N TYR A 58 24.36 31.16 27.38
CA TYR A 58 23.06 30.75 26.80
C TYR A 58 22.47 31.79 25.86
N GLY A 59 23.04 32.99 25.78
CA GLY A 59 22.46 34.11 25.03
C GLY A 59 22.25 33.79 23.55
N ARG A 60 23.25 33.24 22.91
CA ARG A 60 23.20 32.92 21.48
C ARG A 60 22.20 31.82 21.18
N SER A 61 22.18 30.74 21.95
CA SER A 61 21.23 29.65 21.73
C SER A 61 19.78 30.07 21.97
N ILE A 62 19.52 30.86 23.03
CA ILE A 62 18.18 31.38 23.29
C ILE A 62 17.73 32.38 22.23
N LEU A 63 18.63 33.22 21.74
CA LEU A 63 18.37 34.14 20.61
C LEU A 63 17.98 33.34 19.37
N MET A 64 18.76 32.36 18.97
CA MET A 64 18.51 31.54 17.79
C MET A 64 17.17 30.79 17.91
N GLU A 65 16.88 30.24 19.07
CA GLU A 65 15.63 29.51 19.32
C GLU A 65 14.41 30.43 19.19
N GLU A 66 14.45 31.62 19.85
CA GLU A 66 13.33 32.58 19.82
C GLU A 66 13.14 33.20 18.42
N VAL A 67 14.25 33.52 17.71
CA VAL A 67 14.19 34.03 16.33
C VAL A 67 13.63 32.96 15.39
N ASN A 68 14.06 31.70 15.48
CA ASN A 68 13.52 30.61 14.66
C ASN A 68 12.02 30.40 14.90
N LYS A 69 11.59 30.45 16.15
CA LYS A 69 10.17 30.36 16.51
C LYS A 69 9.35 31.51 15.92
N LEU A 70 9.83 32.73 16.10
CA LEU A 70 9.20 33.94 15.57
C LEU A 70 9.13 33.88 14.03
N LEU A 71 10.19 33.41 13.39
CA LEU A 71 10.31 33.26 11.95
C LEU A 71 9.25 32.26 11.41
N GLN A 72 9.14 31.08 12.02
CA GLN A 72 8.14 30.07 11.63
C GLN A 72 6.71 30.58 11.82
N GLU A 73 6.40 31.15 12.99
CA GLU A 73 5.06 31.70 13.27
C GLU A 73 4.67 32.78 12.27
N SER A 74 5.62 33.66 11.93
CA SER A 74 5.38 34.80 11.06
C SER A 74 5.28 34.39 9.58
N LEU A 75 6.11 33.47 9.15
CA LEU A 75 6.04 32.89 7.79
C LEU A 75 4.71 32.17 7.58
N ASN A 76 4.29 31.34 8.52
CA ASN A 76 3.00 30.63 8.44
C ASN A 76 1.81 31.59 8.41
N LYS A 77 1.82 32.65 9.24
CA LYS A 77 0.79 33.70 9.22
C LYS A 77 0.74 34.44 7.89
N PHE A 78 1.89 34.76 7.33
CA PHE A 78 2.00 35.45 6.05
C PHE A 78 1.45 34.57 4.91
N LEU A 79 1.88 33.29 4.83
CA LEU A 79 1.42 32.36 3.82
C LEU A 79 -0.11 32.14 3.89
N ALA A 80 -0.67 32.05 5.09
CA ALA A 80 -2.10 31.94 5.29
C ALA A 80 -2.86 33.21 4.89
N ALA A 81 -2.34 34.40 5.22
CA ALA A 81 -2.94 35.68 4.86
C ALA A 81 -2.95 35.92 3.35
N GLU A 82 -1.87 35.58 2.67
CA GLU A 82 -1.74 35.66 1.21
C GLU A 82 -2.47 34.52 0.47
N LYS A 83 -3.03 33.53 1.22
CA LYS A 83 -3.72 32.33 0.69
C LYS A 83 -2.86 31.58 -0.34
N LEU A 84 -1.55 31.51 -0.12
CA LEU A 84 -0.62 30.85 -1.00
C LEU A 84 -0.72 29.34 -0.84
N ALA A 85 -1.07 28.64 -1.91
CA ALA A 85 -1.01 27.19 -1.98
C ALA A 85 0.40 26.78 -2.41
N LEU A 86 1.10 26.04 -1.55
CA LEU A 86 2.50 25.65 -1.77
C LEU A 86 2.61 24.17 -2.13
N LEU A 87 3.62 23.84 -2.93
CA LEU A 87 4.09 22.48 -3.16
C LEU A 87 5.37 22.25 -2.33
N GLY A 88 5.23 21.51 -1.25
CA GLY A 88 6.31 21.31 -0.28
C GLY A 88 6.44 22.44 0.74
N ASN A 89 7.39 22.29 1.65
CA ASN A 89 7.69 23.28 2.69
C ASN A 89 8.61 24.38 2.14
N PRO A 90 8.50 25.62 2.63
CA PRO A 90 9.45 26.68 2.29
C PRO A 90 10.90 26.25 2.55
N LEU A 91 11.78 26.43 1.58
CA LEU A 91 13.20 26.09 1.69
C LEU A 91 14.03 27.31 2.08
N PRO A 92 14.76 27.27 3.21
CA PRO A 92 15.61 28.37 3.62
C PRO A 92 16.79 28.53 2.63
N ARG A 93 17.05 29.78 2.19
CA ARG A 93 18.28 30.13 1.51
C ARG A 93 19.36 30.44 2.55
N VAL A 94 20.32 29.52 2.67
CA VAL A 94 21.44 29.71 3.61
C VAL A 94 22.42 30.72 2.98
N LYS A 95 22.68 31.82 3.73
CA LYS A 95 23.77 32.76 3.41
C LYS A 95 25.02 32.32 4.16
N GLU A 96 26.12 32.12 3.47
CA GLU A 96 27.39 31.69 4.07
C GLU A 96 27.90 32.68 5.13
N ASP A 97 27.65 33.99 4.94
CA ASP A 97 28.10 35.05 5.85
C ASP A 97 26.95 35.64 6.71
N PHE A 98 26.09 34.75 7.30
CA PHE A 98 25.00 35.24 8.13
C PHE A 98 25.48 35.79 9.46
N ASN A 99 25.30 37.12 9.67
CA ASN A 99 25.71 37.81 10.87
C ASN A 99 24.54 37.93 11.88
N TRP A 100 24.60 37.17 12.96
CA TRP A 100 23.63 37.21 14.05
C TRP A 100 23.67 38.48 14.91
N ASP A 101 24.74 39.28 14.79
CA ASP A 101 24.90 40.52 15.54
C ASP A 101 24.45 41.73 14.72
N ALA A 102 23.88 41.52 13.54
CA ALA A 102 23.36 42.56 12.68
C ALA A 102 22.11 43.24 13.31
N ALA A 103 21.91 44.52 13.06
CA ALA A 103 20.73 45.26 13.54
C ALA A 103 19.41 44.72 12.97
N THR A 104 19.46 44.09 11.81
CA THR A 104 18.34 43.41 11.15
C THR A 104 18.80 42.03 10.70
N LEU A 105 18.07 40.99 11.12
CA LEU A 105 18.27 39.62 10.72
C LEU A 105 17.37 39.35 9.50
N SER A 106 17.96 39.09 8.34
CA SER A 106 17.25 38.87 7.07
C SER A 106 17.30 37.37 6.71
N PHE A 107 16.14 36.74 6.60
CA PHE A 107 15.98 35.37 6.17
C PHE A 107 15.24 35.30 4.84
N GLU A 108 15.66 34.41 3.97
CA GLU A 108 15.02 34.21 2.67
C GLU A 108 14.56 32.75 2.54
N PHE A 109 13.35 32.56 1.98
CA PHE A 109 12.76 31.25 1.74
C PHE A 109 12.30 31.13 0.31
N GLU A 110 12.75 30.07 -0.36
CA GLU A 110 12.23 29.70 -1.67
C GLU A 110 10.88 29.00 -1.49
N LEU A 111 9.92 29.34 -2.34
CA LEU A 111 8.59 28.76 -2.37
C LEU A 111 8.30 28.15 -3.73
N GLY A 112 7.78 26.92 -3.75
CA GLY A 112 7.13 26.35 -4.93
C GLY A 112 5.62 26.60 -4.83
N LEU A 113 5.05 27.28 -5.81
CA LEU A 113 3.63 27.61 -5.85
C LEU A 113 2.85 26.55 -6.61
N THR A 114 1.62 26.29 -6.18
CA THR A 114 0.69 25.40 -6.87
C THR A 114 0.31 26.04 -8.22
N PRO A 115 0.42 25.32 -9.35
CA PRO A 115 0.01 25.81 -10.65
C PRO A 115 -1.49 26.04 -10.75
N GLU A 116 -1.89 26.96 -11.60
CA GLU A 116 -3.28 27.14 -12.02
C GLU A 116 -3.53 26.34 -13.30
N PHE A 117 -4.57 25.54 -13.34
CA PHE A 117 -4.96 24.73 -14.50
C PHE A 117 -6.43 24.38 -14.45
N GLU A 118 -6.98 23.96 -15.58
CA GLU A 118 -8.36 23.48 -15.72
C GLU A 118 -8.34 21.98 -16.04
N VAL A 119 -9.33 21.23 -15.54
CA VAL A 119 -9.50 19.80 -15.78
C VAL A 119 -10.69 19.56 -16.70
N ASP A 120 -10.43 18.98 -17.87
CA ASP A 120 -11.49 18.59 -18.81
C ASP A 120 -11.90 17.13 -18.59
N LEU A 121 -13.06 16.93 -17.93
CA LEU A 121 -13.67 15.61 -17.71
C LEU A 121 -14.45 15.11 -18.95
N LYS A 122 -14.74 15.98 -19.94
CA LYS A 122 -15.52 15.66 -21.12
C LYS A 122 -14.68 15.44 -22.37
N SER A 123 -13.43 15.01 -22.19
CA SER A 123 -12.50 14.72 -23.27
C SER A 123 -13.11 13.78 -24.32
N LYS A 124 -12.78 14.02 -25.59
CA LYS A 124 -13.22 13.17 -26.72
C LYS A 124 -12.61 11.75 -26.67
N LYS A 125 -11.44 11.58 -26.06
CA LYS A 125 -10.77 10.29 -25.90
C LYS A 125 -11.42 9.58 -24.70
N LYS A 126 -12.23 8.57 -24.98
CA LYS A 126 -12.94 7.80 -23.95
C LYS A 126 -12.01 6.80 -23.27
N VAL A 127 -12.10 6.72 -21.96
CA VAL A 127 -11.45 5.67 -21.15
C VAL A 127 -12.24 4.37 -21.30
N THR A 128 -11.55 3.23 -21.33
CA THR A 128 -12.19 1.91 -21.40
C THR A 128 -12.61 1.46 -20.01
N GLU A 129 -13.89 1.13 -19.83
CA GLU A 129 -14.45 0.46 -18.67
C GLU A 129 -14.58 -1.02 -18.96
N TYR A 130 -13.88 -1.86 -18.20
CA TYR A 130 -13.96 -3.30 -18.33
C TYR A 130 -15.07 -3.86 -17.43
N LYS A 131 -16.00 -4.61 -18.04
CA LYS A 131 -16.99 -5.42 -17.34
C LYS A 131 -16.55 -6.88 -17.43
N ILE A 132 -16.04 -7.39 -16.33
CA ILE A 132 -15.57 -8.77 -16.26
C ILE A 132 -16.77 -9.64 -15.90
N ILE A 133 -17.06 -10.61 -16.74
CA ILE A 133 -18.19 -11.54 -16.57
C ILE A 133 -17.71 -12.89 -16.07
N ALA A 134 -18.48 -13.51 -15.18
CA ALA A 134 -18.28 -14.89 -14.78
C ALA A 134 -18.84 -15.81 -15.88
N THR A 135 -17.95 -16.47 -16.64
CA THR A 135 -18.33 -17.41 -17.69
C THR A 135 -18.80 -18.74 -17.11
N GLU A 136 -19.58 -19.48 -17.89
CA GLU A 136 -20.03 -20.83 -17.48
C GLU A 136 -18.85 -21.77 -17.20
N GLU A 137 -17.78 -21.69 -18.02
CA GLU A 137 -16.57 -22.47 -17.83
C GLU A 137 -15.93 -22.22 -16.47
N LEU A 138 -15.81 -20.94 -16.08
CA LEU A 138 -15.27 -20.55 -14.76
C LEU A 138 -16.15 -21.08 -13.63
N LEU A 139 -17.47 -20.99 -13.78
CA LEU A 139 -18.41 -21.48 -12.75
C LEU A 139 -18.36 -23.02 -12.60
N GLU A 140 -18.20 -23.73 -13.70
CA GLU A 140 -18.04 -25.20 -13.69
C GLU A 140 -16.70 -25.63 -13.10
N GLU A 141 -15.63 -24.90 -13.40
CA GLU A 141 -14.31 -25.15 -12.83
C GLU A 141 -14.32 -24.91 -11.32
N GLU A 142 -14.91 -23.81 -10.84
CA GLU A 142 -14.98 -23.50 -9.42
C GLU A 142 -15.87 -24.49 -8.67
N LEU A 143 -16.98 -24.91 -9.28
CA LEU A 143 -17.84 -25.97 -8.74
C LEU A 143 -17.06 -27.29 -8.58
N LYS A 144 -16.27 -27.67 -9.58
CA LYS A 144 -15.41 -28.86 -9.52
C LYS A 144 -14.31 -28.72 -8.46
N ASN A 145 -13.73 -27.54 -8.32
CA ASN A 145 -12.75 -27.25 -7.26
C ASN A 145 -13.35 -27.42 -5.87
N ILE A 146 -14.57 -26.92 -5.65
CA ILE A 146 -15.31 -27.10 -4.41
C ILE A 146 -15.57 -28.58 -4.16
N GLN A 147 -16.10 -29.32 -5.13
CA GLN A 147 -16.34 -30.76 -5.00
C GLN A 147 -15.06 -31.53 -4.67
N THR A 148 -13.92 -31.17 -5.28
CA THR A 148 -12.64 -31.81 -5.00
C THR A 148 -12.13 -31.47 -3.60
N ARG A 149 -12.24 -30.20 -3.18
CA ARG A 149 -11.79 -29.74 -1.84
C ARG A 149 -12.55 -30.39 -0.69
N TYR A 150 -13.84 -30.63 -0.88
CA TYR A 150 -14.72 -31.25 0.12
C TYR A 150 -14.98 -32.74 -0.15
N GLY A 151 -14.23 -33.31 -1.10
CA GLY A 151 -14.34 -34.71 -1.46
C GLY A 151 -13.95 -35.68 -0.34
N LYS A 152 -14.38 -36.92 -0.47
CA LYS A 152 -14.02 -37.99 0.47
C LYS A 152 -12.70 -38.61 0.04
N VAL A 153 -11.74 -38.56 0.94
CA VAL A 153 -10.45 -39.25 0.74
C VAL A 153 -10.66 -40.72 1.09
N SER A 154 -10.31 -41.61 0.19
CA SER A 154 -10.34 -43.06 0.39
C SER A 154 -9.02 -43.68 -0.06
N SER A 155 -8.54 -44.66 0.71
CA SER A 155 -7.37 -45.46 0.27
C SER A 155 -7.79 -46.36 -0.88
N VAL A 156 -6.92 -46.52 -1.85
CA VAL A 156 -7.08 -47.38 -3.02
C VAL A 156 -5.89 -48.31 -3.17
N ASP A 157 -6.11 -49.49 -3.75
CA ASP A 157 -5.07 -50.51 -3.86
C ASP A 157 -4.01 -50.18 -4.94
N GLU A 158 -4.39 -49.39 -5.96
CA GLU A 158 -3.54 -49.06 -7.09
C GLU A 158 -3.60 -47.57 -7.39
N ALA A 159 -2.44 -46.98 -7.71
CA ALA A 159 -2.32 -45.57 -8.04
C ALA A 159 -2.94 -45.25 -9.42
N VAL A 160 -3.83 -44.25 -9.44
CA VAL A 160 -4.39 -43.64 -10.66
C VAL A 160 -3.81 -42.22 -10.83
N LEU A 161 -4.05 -41.58 -11.97
CA LEU A 161 -3.49 -40.25 -12.27
C LEU A 161 -3.91 -39.18 -11.25
N GLU A 162 -5.11 -39.27 -10.73
CA GLU A 162 -5.66 -38.35 -9.72
C GLU A 162 -5.34 -38.77 -8.27
N ALA A 163 -4.57 -39.85 -8.09
CA ALA A 163 -4.23 -40.34 -6.75
C ALA A 163 -3.15 -39.45 -6.09
N SER A 164 -3.25 -39.36 -4.78
CA SER A 164 -2.22 -38.82 -3.90
C SER A 164 -1.40 -39.99 -3.36
N ILE A 165 -0.10 -39.93 -3.54
CA ILE A 165 0.86 -40.92 -3.10
C ILE A 165 1.56 -40.40 -1.85
N THR A 166 1.46 -41.14 -0.77
CA THR A 166 2.27 -40.93 0.42
C THR A 166 3.36 -42.00 0.46
N GLY A 167 4.59 -41.58 0.62
CA GLY A 167 5.73 -42.53 0.67
C GLY A 167 6.96 -41.94 1.32
N THR A 168 7.96 -42.81 1.46
CA THR A 168 9.26 -42.42 1.99
C THR A 168 10.25 -42.29 0.85
N PHE A 169 10.87 -41.13 0.71
CA PHE A 169 11.92 -40.84 -0.26
C PHE A 169 13.27 -41.15 0.40
N ILE A 170 14.03 -42.02 -0.23
CA ILE A 170 15.31 -42.52 0.31
C ILE A 170 16.41 -42.24 -0.71
N ASN A 171 17.54 -41.70 -0.22
CA ASN A 171 18.82 -41.72 -0.91
C ASN A 171 19.91 -41.96 0.13
N GLU A 172 20.59 -43.12 0.04
CA GLU A 172 21.60 -43.53 1.02
C GLU A 172 22.87 -42.68 0.95
N GLU A 173 23.25 -42.20 -0.24
CA GLU A 173 24.48 -41.40 -0.43
C GLU A 173 24.40 -40.02 0.22
N LYS A 174 23.21 -39.44 0.24
CA LYS A 174 22.92 -38.11 0.82
C LYS A 174 22.19 -38.21 2.18
N GLU A 175 22.09 -39.39 2.75
CA GLU A 175 21.39 -39.66 4.04
C GLU A 175 19.92 -39.14 4.07
N ILE A 176 19.27 -39.10 2.91
CA ILE A 176 17.85 -38.67 2.80
C ILE A 176 16.93 -39.83 3.16
N ASN A 177 16.05 -39.57 4.13
CA ASN A 177 14.99 -40.50 4.52
C ASN A 177 13.78 -39.65 5.00
N THR A 178 13.02 -39.11 4.06
CA THR A 178 11.95 -38.18 4.31
C THR A 178 10.61 -38.72 3.85
N LYS A 179 9.56 -38.45 4.64
CA LYS A 179 8.20 -38.79 4.27
C LYS A 179 7.56 -37.62 3.54
N GLY A 180 7.03 -37.88 2.35
CA GLY A 180 6.35 -36.86 1.53
C GLY A 180 5.05 -37.37 0.92
N THR A 181 4.22 -36.45 0.52
CA THR A 181 2.95 -36.71 -0.16
C THR A 181 2.86 -35.81 -1.40
N PHE A 182 2.46 -36.37 -2.52
CA PHE A 182 2.29 -35.62 -3.79
C PHE A 182 1.15 -36.21 -4.62
N LEU A 183 0.59 -35.42 -5.53
CA LEU A 183 -0.37 -35.92 -6.51
C LEU A 183 0.36 -36.46 -7.74
N VAL A 184 -0.06 -37.62 -8.27
CA VAL A 184 0.57 -38.22 -9.45
C VAL A 184 0.60 -37.26 -10.65
N LYS A 185 -0.42 -36.44 -10.82
CA LYS A 185 -0.51 -35.42 -11.87
C LYS A 185 0.49 -34.27 -11.74
N ASP A 186 1.09 -34.04 -10.56
CA ASP A 186 2.08 -32.98 -10.33
C ASP A 186 3.49 -33.42 -10.77
N LEU A 187 3.64 -34.70 -11.13
CA LEU A 187 4.88 -35.22 -11.73
C LEU A 187 5.09 -34.64 -13.14
N LYS A 188 6.29 -34.17 -13.39
CA LYS A 188 6.65 -33.59 -14.68
C LYS A 188 6.85 -34.68 -15.73
N GLY A 189 5.98 -34.66 -16.73
CA GLY A 189 6.07 -35.49 -17.93
C GLY A 189 5.50 -36.91 -17.76
N LYS A 190 4.84 -37.38 -18.84
CA LYS A 190 4.15 -38.67 -18.92
C LYS A 190 5.01 -39.91 -18.58
N LYS A 191 6.34 -39.77 -18.61
CA LYS A 191 7.26 -40.87 -18.25
C LYS A 191 7.25 -41.10 -16.73
N ASN A 192 7.27 -40.05 -15.95
CA ASN A 192 7.25 -40.13 -14.49
C ASN A 192 5.85 -40.53 -13.99
N GLU A 193 4.78 -39.99 -14.57
CA GLU A 193 3.40 -40.41 -14.29
C GLU A 193 3.20 -41.91 -14.48
N LYS A 194 3.67 -42.45 -15.64
CA LYS A 194 3.57 -43.88 -15.98
C LYS A 194 4.34 -44.83 -15.06
N LYS A 195 5.36 -44.34 -14.34
CA LYS A 195 6.10 -45.14 -13.38
C LYS A 195 5.27 -45.37 -12.10
N VAL A 196 4.36 -44.41 -11.79
CA VAL A 196 3.57 -44.41 -10.56
C VAL A 196 2.17 -44.98 -10.78
N VAL A 197 1.57 -44.71 -11.94
CA VAL A 197 0.25 -45.26 -12.27
C VAL A 197 0.31 -46.78 -12.27
N GLY A 198 -0.56 -47.41 -11.45
CA GLY A 198 -0.58 -48.85 -11.24
C GLY A 198 0.29 -49.35 -10.07
N ALA A 199 1.05 -48.45 -9.42
CA ALA A 199 1.83 -48.82 -8.23
C ALA A 199 0.91 -49.16 -7.05
N LYS A 200 1.40 -50.05 -6.18
CA LYS A 200 0.72 -50.49 -4.96
C LYS A 200 1.48 -50.06 -3.70
N SER A 201 0.80 -50.10 -2.57
CA SER A 201 1.47 -49.91 -1.27
C SER A 201 2.55 -50.96 -1.09
N GLY A 202 3.77 -50.51 -0.74
CA GLY A 202 4.97 -51.32 -0.61
C GLY A 202 5.89 -51.29 -1.86
N ASP A 203 5.44 -50.79 -2.98
CA ASP A 203 6.27 -50.68 -4.17
C ASP A 203 7.37 -49.64 -3.99
N SER A 204 8.55 -49.92 -4.59
CA SER A 204 9.70 -49.02 -4.60
C SER A 204 9.97 -48.57 -6.04
N ILE A 205 9.97 -47.23 -6.22
CA ILE A 205 10.09 -46.60 -7.54
C ILE A 205 11.28 -45.62 -7.52
N GLU A 206 12.19 -45.78 -8.44
CA GLU A 206 13.32 -44.87 -8.61
C GLU A 206 13.00 -43.71 -9.56
N PHE A 207 13.31 -42.50 -9.10
CA PHE A 207 13.17 -41.27 -9.88
C PHE A 207 14.49 -40.52 -9.98
N ALA A 208 14.74 -39.96 -11.16
CA ALA A 208 15.69 -38.87 -11.28
C ALA A 208 15.05 -37.60 -10.68
N THR A 209 15.76 -36.88 -9.83
CA THR A 209 15.25 -35.69 -9.13
C THR A 209 15.12 -34.49 -10.07
N LYS A 210 16.00 -34.45 -11.09
CA LYS A 210 15.95 -33.41 -12.12
C LYS A 210 14.63 -33.49 -12.88
N ASP A 211 13.90 -32.39 -12.86
CA ASP A 211 12.58 -32.27 -13.54
C ASP A 211 11.55 -33.34 -13.08
N LEU A 212 11.53 -33.68 -11.79
CA LEU A 212 10.60 -34.67 -11.26
C LEU A 212 9.18 -34.10 -11.10
N PHE A 213 9.06 -32.86 -10.64
CA PHE A 213 7.79 -32.16 -10.44
C PHE A 213 7.68 -30.94 -11.35
N GLU A 214 6.47 -30.49 -11.63
CA GLU A 214 6.22 -29.25 -12.37
C GLU A 214 6.68 -28.03 -11.54
N ASP A 215 6.45 -28.04 -10.21
CA ASP A 215 6.94 -27.04 -9.27
C ASP A 215 8.16 -27.58 -8.50
N THR A 216 9.30 -26.89 -8.60
CA THR A 216 10.54 -27.24 -7.90
C THR A 216 10.40 -27.18 -6.38
N LYS A 217 9.53 -26.32 -5.85
CA LYS A 217 9.26 -26.21 -4.41
C LYS A 217 8.66 -27.49 -3.81
N THR A 218 7.91 -28.26 -4.60
CA THR A 218 7.36 -29.53 -4.18
C THR A 218 8.46 -30.53 -3.85
N LEU A 219 9.51 -30.58 -4.67
CA LEU A 219 10.66 -31.46 -4.41
C LEU A 219 11.45 -31.01 -3.15
N GLU A 220 11.68 -29.71 -3.00
CA GLU A 220 12.36 -29.12 -1.84
C GLU A 220 11.59 -29.42 -0.54
N ALA A 221 10.28 -29.26 -0.55
CA ALA A 221 9.42 -29.57 0.60
C ALA A 221 9.43 -31.06 0.95
N ILE A 222 9.44 -31.96 -0.04
CA ILE A 222 9.49 -33.40 0.16
C ILE A 222 10.84 -33.86 0.69
N LEU A 223 11.93 -33.28 0.21
CA LEU A 223 13.29 -33.64 0.64
C LEU A 223 13.71 -32.99 1.96
N GLY A 224 12.89 -32.09 2.54
CA GLY A 224 13.15 -31.45 3.83
C GLY A 224 14.14 -30.28 3.75
N ASN A 225 14.46 -29.80 2.56
CA ASN A 225 15.42 -28.71 2.33
C ASN A 225 14.78 -27.30 2.44
N ALA A 226 13.72 -27.15 3.24
CA ALA A 226 13.16 -25.84 3.55
C ALA A 226 14.03 -25.16 4.63
N GLU A 227 14.81 -24.18 4.23
CA GLU A 227 15.32 -23.01 4.95
C GLU A 227 16.73 -22.95 5.50
N GLU A 228 17.59 -23.95 5.70
CA GLU A 228 18.87 -23.54 6.30
C GLU A 228 20.20 -24.11 5.76
N GLU A 229 20.25 -25.10 4.92
CA GLU A 229 21.52 -25.44 4.23
C GLU A 229 21.18 -26.02 2.86
N ALA A 230 21.69 -25.43 1.81
CA ALA A 230 21.62 -25.97 0.44
C ALA A 230 22.36 -27.32 0.37
N GLN A 231 21.73 -28.39 0.85
CA GLN A 231 22.19 -29.73 0.55
C GLN A 231 21.97 -29.94 -0.95
N GLU A 232 23.00 -30.34 -1.63
CA GLU A 232 22.91 -30.69 -3.05
C GLU A 232 21.80 -31.72 -3.27
N VAL A 233 20.81 -31.39 -4.09
CA VAL A 233 19.74 -32.31 -4.47
C VAL A 233 20.38 -33.54 -5.11
N PRO A 234 20.13 -34.78 -4.62
CA PRO A 234 20.72 -35.99 -5.21
C PRO A 234 20.22 -36.19 -6.64
N ASP A 235 21.02 -36.85 -7.47
CA ASP A 235 20.64 -37.14 -8.88
C ASP A 235 19.41 -38.04 -8.98
N SER A 236 19.21 -38.94 -8.01
CA SER A 236 18.08 -39.84 -7.95
C SER A 236 17.58 -40.04 -6.51
N VAL A 237 16.30 -40.41 -6.37
CA VAL A 237 15.66 -40.81 -5.09
C VAL A 237 14.80 -42.04 -5.34
N THR A 238 14.74 -42.92 -4.34
CA THR A 238 13.83 -44.08 -4.33
C THR A 238 12.64 -43.74 -3.46
N LEU A 239 11.44 -43.75 -4.06
CA LEU A 239 10.17 -43.64 -3.37
C LEU A 239 9.70 -45.03 -2.95
N THR A 240 9.51 -45.28 -1.68
CA THR A 240 8.75 -46.43 -1.17
C THR A 240 7.33 -45.98 -0.83
N VAL A 241 6.37 -46.47 -1.60
CA VAL A 241 4.95 -46.10 -1.44
C VAL A 241 4.40 -46.71 -0.13
N THR A 242 3.86 -45.85 0.72
CA THR A 242 3.25 -46.32 2.02
C THR A 242 1.73 -46.29 1.98
N ASP A 243 1.15 -45.29 1.31
CA ASP A 243 -0.31 -45.17 1.19
C ASP A 243 -0.68 -44.53 -0.12
N ILE A 244 -1.82 -44.93 -0.67
CA ILE A 244 -2.35 -44.39 -1.93
C ILE A 244 -3.78 -43.97 -1.64
N THR A 245 -4.06 -42.69 -1.84
CA THR A 245 -5.40 -42.19 -1.58
C THR A 245 -5.93 -41.50 -2.86
N THR A 246 -7.21 -41.56 -3.03
CA THR A 246 -7.92 -40.78 -4.04
C THR A 246 -9.02 -39.97 -3.36
N THR A 247 -9.23 -38.77 -3.92
CA THR A 247 -10.30 -37.91 -3.46
C THR A 247 -11.47 -38.05 -4.42
N ALA A 248 -12.50 -38.77 -4.03
CA ALA A 248 -13.75 -38.76 -4.77
C ALA A 248 -14.40 -37.37 -4.60
N PRO A 249 -14.74 -36.67 -5.71
CA PRO A 249 -15.44 -35.39 -5.60
C PRO A 249 -16.69 -35.53 -4.72
N ALA A 250 -16.93 -34.51 -3.89
CA ALA A 250 -18.14 -34.47 -3.07
C ALA A 250 -19.39 -34.43 -3.95
N ASP A 251 -20.42 -35.13 -3.57
CA ASP A 251 -21.73 -34.99 -4.18
C ASP A 251 -22.30 -33.59 -3.91
N LEU A 252 -23.04 -33.04 -4.88
CA LEU A 252 -23.74 -31.76 -4.74
C LEU A 252 -25.05 -31.99 -3.97
N ASP A 253 -24.91 -32.32 -2.71
CA ASP A 253 -25.99 -32.70 -1.81
C ASP A 253 -26.09 -31.77 -0.58
N LYS A 254 -27.08 -32.03 0.25
CA LYS A 254 -27.34 -31.25 1.46
C LYS A 254 -26.14 -31.26 2.43
N GLU A 255 -25.36 -32.35 2.49
CA GLU A 255 -24.19 -32.42 3.39
C GLU A 255 -23.12 -31.43 2.98
N LEU A 256 -22.85 -31.29 1.67
CA LEU A 256 -21.91 -30.32 1.15
C LEU A 256 -22.42 -28.89 1.34
N PHE A 257 -23.71 -28.64 1.04
CA PHE A 257 -24.28 -27.29 1.17
C PHE A 257 -24.30 -26.81 2.61
N ASP A 258 -24.65 -27.66 3.58
CA ASP A 258 -24.63 -27.31 5.00
C ASP A 258 -23.21 -27.04 5.54
N LYS A 259 -22.19 -27.70 4.96
CA LYS A 259 -20.77 -27.40 5.28
C LYS A 259 -20.30 -26.06 4.74
N LEU A 260 -20.76 -25.68 3.55
CA LEU A 260 -20.38 -24.43 2.91
C LEU A 260 -21.18 -23.22 3.44
N PHE A 261 -22.47 -23.45 3.72
CA PHE A 261 -23.43 -22.42 4.10
C PHE A 261 -24.26 -22.89 5.31
N ALA A 262 -23.67 -22.70 6.51
CA ALA A 262 -24.29 -23.10 7.77
C ALA A 262 -25.62 -22.38 8.07
N ASP A 263 -25.91 -21.28 7.36
CA ASP A 263 -27.14 -20.50 7.45
C ASP A 263 -28.30 -21.08 6.61
N GLY A 264 -28.04 -22.15 5.84
CA GLY A 264 -29.03 -22.78 4.98
C GLY A 264 -29.43 -21.96 3.75
N SER A 265 -28.66 -20.96 3.37
CA SER A 265 -28.94 -20.09 2.22
C SER A 265 -28.81 -20.80 0.87
N VAL A 266 -28.14 -21.93 0.81
CA VAL A 266 -27.95 -22.76 -0.38
C VAL A 266 -28.40 -24.19 -0.09
N THR A 267 -29.31 -24.71 -0.91
CA THR A 267 -29.90 -26.05 -0.76
C THR A 267 -29.83 -26.89 -2.04
N THR A 268 -29.45 -26.25 -3.17
CA THR A 268 -29.37 -26.89 -4.49
C THR A 268 -28.09 -26.51 -5.22
N ALA A 269 -27.65 -27.36 -6.15
CA ALA A 269 -26.51 -27.09 -7.03
C ALA A 269 -26.70 -25.79 -7.84
N THR A 270 -27.93 -25.47 -8.23
CA THR A 270 -28.25 -24.24 -8.96
C THR A 270 -28.05 -23.01 -8.08
N GLU A 271 -28.48 -23.06 -6.83
CA GLU A 271 -28.26 -21.97 -5.87
C GLU A 271 -26.77 -21.81 -5.54
N LEU A 272 -26.02 -22.92 -5.38
CA LEU A 272 -24.57 -22.87 -5.21
C LEU A 272 -23.89 -22.17 -6.39
N LYS A 273 -24.24 -22.54 -7.62
CA LYS A 273 -23.70 -21.94 -8.84
C LYS A 273 -24.05 -20.44 -8.92
N ALA A 274 -25.26 -20.08 -8.54
CA ALA A 274 -25.69 -18.68 -8.48
C ALA A 274 -24.89 -17.87 -7.45
N LYS A 275 -24.60 -18.48 -6.29
CA LYS A 275 -23.81 -17.84 -5.24
C LYS A 275 -22.34 -17.66 -5.65
N ILE A 276 -21.73 -18.68 -6.26
CA ILE A 276 -20.38 -18.61 -6.83
C ILE A 276 -20.31 -17.46 -7.85
N LYS A 277 -21.33 -17.37 -8.73
CA LYS A 277 -21.42 -16.29 -9.73
C LYS A 277 -21.50 -14.92 -9.07
N GLU A 278 -22.36 -14.74 -8.08
CA GLU A 278 -22.52 -13.46 -7.35
C GLU A 278 -21.18 -13.05 -6.70
N ASP A 279 -20.51 -13.95 -6.00
CA ASP A 279 -19.25 -13.68 -5.33
C ASP A 279 -18.12 -13.34 -6.32
N ALA A 280 -18.05 -14.07 -7.44
CA ALA A 280 -17.11 -13.78 -8.52
C ALA A 280 -17.38 -12.40 -9.16
N GLU A 281 -18.65 -12.07 -9.44
CA GLU A 281 -19.03 -10.78 -10.03
C GLU A 281 -18.72 -9.61 -9.10
N ILE A 282 -18.85 -9.77 -7.77
CA ILE A 282 -18.43 -8.75 -6.80
C ILE A 282 -16.91 -8.51 -6.87
N GLN A 283 -16.11 -9.58 -6.88
CA GLN A 283 -14.66 -9.47 -6.98
C GLN A 283 -14.22 -8.87 -8.33
N PHE A 284 -14.83 -9.32 -9.42
CA PHE A 284 -14.54 -8.82 -10.77
C PHE A 284 -14.90 -7.35 -10.92
N LYS A 285 -16.00 -6.92 -10.31
CA LYS A 285 -16.37 -5.50 -10.26
C LYS A 285 -15.31 -4.67 -9.54
N GLN A 286 -14.80 -5.14 -8.40
CA GLN A 286 -13.73 -4.44 -7.68
C GLN A 286 -12.46 -4.30 -8.52
N GLN A 287 -12.06 -5.37 -9.22
CA GLN A 287 -10.89 -5.34 -10.11
C GLN A 287 -11.11 -4.43 -11.33
N GLY A 288 -12.29 -4.48 -11.93
CA GLY A 288 -12.67 -3.59 -13.03
C GLY A 288 -12.70 -2.12 -12.59
N ASP A 289 -13.23 -1.83 -11.40
CA ASP A 289 -13.29 -0.50 -10.81
C ASP A 289 -11.90 0.04 -10.48
N GLN A 290 -11.00 -0.80 -9.97
CA GLN A 290 -9.60 -0.41 -9.72
C GLN A 290 -8.87 -0.10 -11.03
N GLN A 291 -9.06 -0.93 -12.05
CA GLN A 291 -8.45 -0.69 -13.37
C GLN A 291 -9.03 0.55 -14.05
N LEU A 292 -10.33 0.79 -13.90
CA LEU A 292 -10.97 2.01 -14.41
C LEU A 292 -10.37 3.25 -13.74
N LEU A 293 -10.20 3.24 -12.42
CA LEU A 293 -9.58 4.35 -11.69
C LEU A 293 -8.14 4.60 -12.16
N ASN A 294 -7.35 3.56 -12.35
CA ASN A 294 -5.98 3.67 -12.88
C ASN A 294 -5.97 4.27 -14.28
N ALA A 295 -6.87 3.82 -15.15
CA ALA A 295 -6.99 4.32 -16.52
C ALA A 295 -7.47 5.78 -16.57
N ILE A 296 -8.39 6.19 -15.68
CA ILE A 296 -8.82 7.58 -15.52
C ILE A 296 -7.66 8.44 -15.03
N THR A 297 -6.91 7.98 -14.02
CA THR A 297 -5.72 8.66 -13.51
C THR A 297 -4.71 8.95 -14.61
N GLY A 298 -4.33 7.93 -15.38
CA GLY A 298 -3.43 8.09 -16.54
C GLY A 298 -3.99 9.07 -17.57
N HIS A 299 -5.28 8.93 -17.91
CA HIS A 299 -5.95 9.81 -18.85
C HIS A 299 -5.94 11.28 -18.40
N LEU A 300 -6.24 11.55 -17.12
CA LEU A 300 -6.25 12.90 -16.57
C LEU A 300 -4.84 13.52 -16.56
N VAL A 301 -3.83 12.75 -16.16
CA VAL A 301 -2.43 13.21 -16.18
C VAL A 301 -1.95 13.51 -17.60
N GLU A 302 -2.29 12.66 -18.58
CA GLU A 302 -1.92 12.88 -19.99
C GLU A 302 -2.58 14.13 -20.60
N ASN A 303 -3.84 14.41 -20.24
CA ASN A 303 -4.64 15.44 -20.92
C ASN A 303 -4.72 16.76 -20.15
N THR A 304 -4.33 16.82 -18.88
CA THR A 304 -4.25 18.06 -18.10
C THR A 304 -2.83 18.59 -18.13
N LYS A 305 -2.61 19.67 -18.86
CA LYS A 305 -1.27 20.25 -19.03
C LYS A 305 -1.06 21.44 -18.12
N PHE A 306 -0.03 21.37 -17.32
CA PHE A 306 0.49 22.46 -16.48
C PHE A 306 1.96 22.19 -16.15
N ASP A 307 2.70 23.24 -15.83
CA ASP A 307 4.08 23.13 -15.40
C ASP A 307 4.15 22.95 -13.87
N LEU A 308 5.21 22.31 -13.41
CA LEU A 308 5.54 22.19 -12.00
C LEU A 308 6.78 23.03 -11.68
N PRO A 309 6.95 23.55 -10.46
CA PRO A 309 8.18 24.20 -10.02
C PRO A 309 9.30 23.16 -9.83
N ALA A 310 9.74 22.53 -10.94
CA ALA A 310 10.61 21.36 -10.92
C ALA A 310 11.94 21.63 -10.20
N VAL A 311 12.54 22.82 -10.41
CA VAL A 311 13.80 23.21 -9.75
C VAL A 311 13.64 23.26 -8.23
N PHE A 312 12.54 23.84 -7.77
CA PHE A 312 12.20 23.89 -6.33
C PHE A 312 11.94 22.48 -5.78
N LEU A 313 11.11 21.69 -6.46
CA LEU A 313 10.72 20.36 -6.01
C LEU A 313 11.90 19.39 -5.91
N LYS A 314 12.84 19.44 -6.85
CA LYS A 314 14.09 18.66 -6.79
C LYS A 314 14.95 19.05 -5.59
N LYS A 315 15.08 20.34 -5.31
CA LYS A 315 15.78 20.82 -4.10
C LYS A 315 15.06 20.36 -2.83
N TRP A 316 13.73 20.45 -2.82
CA TRP A 316 12.91 20.06 -1.67
C TRP A 316 13.02 18.55 -1.41
N LEU A 317 12.90 17.70 -2.43
CA LEU A 317 13.11 16.25 -2.32
C LEU A 317 14.51 15.91 -1.78
N GLY A 318 15.53 16.68 -2.22
CA GLY A 318 16.89 16.53 -1.72
C GLY A 318 17.04 16.74 -0.21
N THR A 319 16.10 17.46 0.43
CA THR A 319 16.18 17.83 1.86
C THR A 319 15.05 17.24 2.72
N ALA A 320 13.99 16.70 2.13
CA ALA A 320 12.76 16.32 2.83
C ALA A 320 12.83 14.96 3.55
N GLY A 321 13.76 14.07 3.16
CA GLY A 321 13.90 12.73 3.74
C GLY A 321 14.74 12.69 5.01
N GLU A 322 14.80 11.54 5.67
CA GLU A 322 15.69 11.32 6.83
C GLU A 322 17.17 11.50 6.48
N LYS A 323 17.54 11.21 5.23
CA LYS A 323 18.89 11.42 4.69
C LYS A 323 18.80 12.34 3.48
N PRO A 324 19.65 13.37 3.41
CA PRO A 324 19.73 14.21 2.20
C PRO A 324 20.09 13.37 0.98
N LEU A 325 19.38 13.62 -0.14
CA LEU A 325 19.69 13.01 -1.43
C LEU A 325 20.74 13.83 -2.16
N THR A 326 21.55 13.18 -2.98
CA THR A 326 22.39 13.86 -3.96
C THR A 326 21.51 14.51 -5.06
N PRO A 327 22.02 15.52 -5.79
CA PRO A 327 21.25 16.12 -6.89
C PRO A 327 20.75 15.10 -7.93
N ALA A 328 21.56 14.09 -8.26
CA ALA A 328 21.18 13.04 -9.21
C ALA A 328 20.08 12.13 -8.68
N GLU A 329 20.13 11.77 -7.39
CA GLU A 329 19.09 11.00 -6.73
C GLU A 329 17.79 11.79 -6.61
N ALA A 330 17.86 13.08 -6.30
CA ALA A 330 16.68 13.96 -6.25
C ALA A 330 16.04 14.14 -7.62
N ASP A 331 16.84 14.22 -8.70
CA ASP A 331 16.35 14.25 -10.08
C ASP A 331 15.59 12.95 -10.42
N ALA A 332 16.19 11.81 -10.14
CA ALA A 332 15.56 10.49 -10.38
C ALA A 332 14.27 10.28 -9.56
N GLU A 333 14.25 10.71 -8.30
CA GLU A 333 13.07 10.62 -7.45
C GLU A 333 11.95 11.55 -7.93
N PHE A 334 12.30 12.76 -8.41
CA PHE A 334 11.33 13.66 -9.02
C PHE A 334 10.71 13.04 -10.28
N GLU A 335 11.51 12.51 -11.20
CA GLU A 335 11.01 11.88 -12.43
C GLU A 335 10.06 10.71 -12.12
N LYS A 336 10.38 9.91 -11.10
CA LYS A 336 9.56 8.80 -10.65
C LYS A 336 8.24 9.25 -10.03
N SER A 337 8.25 10.34 -9.26
CA SER A 337 7.09 10.83 -8.51
C SER A 337 6.27 11.88 -9.26
N GLU A 338 6.75 12.43 -10.37
CA GLU A 338 6.13 13.54 -11.10
C GLU A 338 4.66 13.26 -11.48
N ASN A 339 4.38 12.08 -12.06
CA ASN A 339 3.03 11.73 -12.46
C ASN A 339 2.08 11.58 -11.26
N GLY A 340 2.57 11.04 -10.14
CA GLY A 340 1.82 10.96 -8.89
C GLY A 340 1.49 12.35 -8.34
N LEU A 341 2.46 13.27 -8.35
CA LEU A 341 2.26 14.64 -7.92
C LEU A 341 1.27 15.38 -8.82
N ARG A 342 1.38 15.21 -10.16
CA ARG A 342 0.42 15.78 -11.12
C ARG A 342 -1.01 15.28 -10.82
N TYR A 343 -1.17 13.98 -10.59
CA TYR A 343 -2.48 13.43 -10.26
C TYR A 343 -3.02 13.97 -8.94
N GLN A 344 -2.21 14.08 -7.89
CA GLN A 344 -2.64 14.67 -6.61
C GLN A 344 -3.16 16.11 -6.77
N LEU A 345 -2.53 16.91 -7.62
CA LEU A 345 -2.99 18.27 -7.90
C LEU A 345 -4.32 18.27 -8.66
N ILE A 346 -4.45 17.40 -9.67
CA ILE A 346 -5.69 17.22 -10.44
C ILE A 346 -6.82 16.76 -9.52
N GLU A 347 -6.56 15.74 -8.71
CA GLU A 347 -7.49 15.20 -7.71
C GLU A 347 -7.95 16.29 -6.74
N GLY A 348 -7.00 17.01 -6.14
CA GLY A 348 -7.31 18.10 -5.21
C GLY A 348 -8.17 19.20 -5.84
N LYS A 349 -7.90 19.54 -7.11
CA LYS A 349 -8.71 20.50 -7.86
C LYS A 349 -10.11 19.98 -8.14
N ILE A 350 -10.25 18.74 -8.61
CA ILE A 350 -11.56 18.10 -8.86
C ILE A 350 -12.38 18.08 -7.57
N MET A 351 -11.76 17.65 -6.45
CA MET A 351 -12.44 17.61 -5.15
C MET A 351 -12.91 18.99 -4.71
N LYS A 352 -12.05 20.01 -4.84
CA LYS A 352 -12.36 21.39 -4.46
C LYS A 352 -13.50 21.98 -5.32
N ASP A 353 -13.37 21.85 -6.65
CA ASP A 353 -14.32 22.47 -7.59
C ASP A 353 -15.72 21.82 -7.53
N ASN A 354 -15.78 20.54 -7.16
CA ASN A 354 -17.03 19.77 -7.04
C ASN A 354 -17.47 19.56 -5.59
N ASN A 355 -16.83 20.25 -4.63
CA ASN A 355 -17.15 20.16 -3.20
C ASN A 355 -17.17 18.72 -2.64
N ILE A 356 -16.29 17.85 -3.18
CA ILE A 356 -16.14 16.48 -2.70
C ILE A 356 -15.30 16.54 -1.42
N LYS A 357 -15.94 16.22 -0.30
CA LYS A 357 -15.31 16.21 1.02
C LYS A 357 -15.57 14.86 1.70
N ILE A 358 -14.75 14.52 2.66
CA ILE A 358 -14.97 13.41 3.56
C ILE A 358 -15.31 13.97 4.92
N GLU A 359 -16.51 13.68 5.38
CA GLU A 359 -16.91 13.97 6.74
C GLU A 359 -16.44 12.84 7.67
N TYR A 360 -16.11 13.18 8.91
CA TYR A 360 -15.63 12.18 9.88
C TYR A 360 -16.63 11.03 10.09
N THR A 361 -17.91 11.33 10.06
CA THR A 361 -19.01 10.35 10.16
C THR A 361 -18.99 9.34 9.01
N GLU A 362 -18.66 9.77 7.80
CA GLU A 362 -18.54 8.89 6.64
C GLU A 362 -17.30 7.99 6.76
N LEU A 363 -16.19 8.54 7.25
CA LEU A 363 -14.98 7.76 7.50
C LEU A 363 -15.20 6.67 8.56
N VAL A 364 -15.93 6.99 9.64
CA VAL A 364 -16.33 5.99 10.66
C VAL A 364 -17.22 4.92 10.06
N ALA A 365 -18.23 5.30 9.25
CA ALA A 365 -19.12 4.35 8.60
C ALA A 365 -18.37 3.43 7.62
N TYR A 366 -17.42 3.98 6.87
CA TYR A 366 -16.54 3.23 5.96
C TYR A 366 -15.67 2.24 6.73
N ALA A 367 -15.02 2.68 7.82
CA ALA A 367 -14.21 1.84 8.69
C ALA A 367 -15.02 0.67 9.27
N LYS A 368 -16.25 0.92 9.76
CA LYS A 368 -17.16 -0.14 10.24
C LYS A 368 -17.51 -1.15 9.13
N GLY A 369 -17.80 -0.67 7.91
CA GLY A 369 -18.05 -1.54 6.75
C GLY A 369 -16.86 -2.45 6.43
N PHE A 370 -15.66 -1.89 6.43
CA PHE A 370 -14.41 -2.62 6.23
C PHE A 370 -14.19 -3.69 7.32
N ILE A 371 -14.37 -3.33 8.59
CA ILE A 371 -14.23 -4.25 9.74
C ILE A 371 -15.25 -5.38 9.63
N ARG A 372 -16.53 -5.05 9.32
CA ARG A 372 -17.59 -6.06 9.16
C ARG A 372 -17.25 -7.08 8.08
N THR A 373 -16.71 -6.63 6.94
CA THR A 373 -16.26 -7.51 5.86
C THR A 373 -15.12 -8.42 6.32
N GLN A 374 -14.15 -7.88 7.06
CA GLN A 374 -13.06 -8.69 7.60
C GLN A 374 -13.57 -9.72 8.63
N MET A 375 -14.42 -9.31 9.57
CA MET A 375 -14.96 -10.21 10.59
C MET A 375 -15.78 -11.36 9.97
N ALA A 376 -16.51 -11.07 8.90
CA ALA A 376 -17.26 -12.08 8.15
C ALA A 376 -16.35 -13.15 7.54
N GLN A 377 -15.15 -12.76 7.03
CA GLN A 377 -14.16 -13.73 6.52
C GLN A 377 -13.62 -14.67 7.59
N PHE A 378 -13.63 -14.25 8.86
CA PHE A 378 -13.25 -15.07 10.00
C PHE A 378 -14.44 -15.75 10.71
N GLY A 379 -15.61 -15.78 10.06
CA GLY A 379 -16.80 -16.49 10.52
C GLY A 379 -17.73 -15.69 11.44
N ASN A 380 -17.40 -14.44 11.79
CA ASN A 380 -18.30 -13.55 12.52
C ASN A 380 -19.14 -12.71 11.54
N MET A 381 -20.30 -13.28 11.15
CA MET A 381 -21.18 -12.64 10.15
C MET A 381 -21.98 -11.45 10.71
N ASN A 382 -22.22 -11.42 12.03
CA ASN A 382 -23.08 -10.41 12.66
C ASN A 382 -22.39 -9.81 13.90
N PRO A 383 -21.32 -9.02 13.74
CA PRO A 383 -20.67 -8.34 14.85
C PRO A 383 -21.59 -7.30 15.49
N GLU A 384 -21.50 -7.12 16.80
CA GLU A 384 -22.25 -6.10 17.52
C GLU A 384 -21.80 -4.69 17.11
N GLU A 385 -22.75 -3.74 16.98
CA GLU A 385 -22.45 -2.34 16.60
C GLU A 385 -21.44 -1.68 17.57
N LYS A 386 -21.53 -1.99 18.87
CA LYS A 386 -20.60 -1.50 19.87
C LYS A 386 -19.17 -2.00 19.62
N GLU A 387 -19.01 -3.26 19.24
CA GLU A 387 -17.70 -3.83 18.89
C GLU A 387 -17.12 -3.15 17.65
N LEU A 388 -17.95 -2.91 16.64
CA LEU A 388 -17.56 -2.16 15.43
C LEU A 388 -17.13 -0.72 15.77
N ASP A 389 -17.86 -0.04 16.67
CA ASP A 389 -17.50 1.31 17.14
C ASP A 389 -16.15 1.33 17.86
N ASP A 390 -15.93 0.38 18.77
CA ASP A 390 -14.70 0.29 19.55
C ASP A 390 -13.48 -0.03 18.67
N ILE A 391 -13.64 -0.92 17.67
CA ILE A 391 -12.56 -1.26 16.73
C ILE A 391 -12.30 -0.10 15.78
N ALA A 392 -13.35 0.50 15.17
CA ALA A 392 -13.22 1.64 14.29
C ALA A 392 -12.54 2.82 14.99
N GLY A 393 -12.92 3.12 16.25
CA GLY A 393 -12.28 4.14 17.05
C GLY A 393 -10.78 3.93 17.25
N ARG A 394 -10.35 2.69 17.50
CA ARG A 394 -8.92 2.34 17.65
C ARG A 394 -8.15 2.48 16.32
N ILE A 395 -8.72 2.00 15.22
CA ILE A 395 -8.10 2.11 13.89
C ILE A 395 -7.93 3.58 13.50
N LEU A 396 -8.97 4.40 13.72
CA LEU A 396 -8.93 5.83 13.36
C LEU A 396 -8.07 6.69 14.29
N GLN A 397 -7.67 6.19 15.45
CA GLN A 397 -6.65 6.83 16.29
C GLN A 397 -5.23 6.61 15.76
N ASN A 398 -5.00 5.53 15.02
CA ASN A 398 -3.73 5.33 14.32
C ASN A 398 -3.70 6.18 13.05
N GLN A 399 -2.77 7.12 12.96
CA GLN A 399 -2.69 8.08 11.87
C GLN A 399 -2.48 7.42 10.50
N GLU A 400 -1.66 6.37 10.42
CA GLU A 400 -1.36 5.67 9.16
C GLU A 400 -2.59 4.89 8.66
N GLU A 401 -3.26 4.15 9.55
CA GLU A 401 -4.48 3.40 9.21
C GLU A 401 -5.63 4.34 8.83
N ALA A 402 -5.79 5.45 9.56
CA ALA A 402 -6.80 6.46 9.26
C ALA A 402 -6.57 7.09 7.88
N GLN A 403 -5.32 7.44 7.54
CA GLN A 403 -4.97 7.98 6.23
C GLN A 403 -5.23 6.96 5.11
N LYS A 404 -4.93 5.68 5.34
CA LYS A 404 -5.20 4.60 4.38
C LYS A 404 -6.69 4.45 4.09
N LEU A 405 -7.53 4.37 5.14
CA LEU A 405 -8.98 4.29 4.99
C LEU A 405 -9.56 5.56 4.32
N GLN A 406 -9.04 6.73 4.68
CA GLN A 406 -9.43 7.98 4.05
C GLN A 406 -9.11 8.00 2.55
N SER A 407 -7.92 7.57 2.15
CA SER A 407 -7.51 7.48 0.74
C SER A 407 -8.39 6.51 -0.04
N GLN A 408 -8.77 5.38 0.56
CA GLN A 408 -9.68 4.42 -0.07
C GLN A 408 -11.08 5.01 -0.26
N LEU A 409 -11.60 5.72 0.75
CA LEU A 409 -12.91 6.39 0.67
C LEU A 409 -12.90 7.54 -0.36
N ILE A 410 -11.79 8.30 -0.46
CA ILE A 410 -11.59 9.31 -1.52
C ILE A 410 -11.66 8.63 -2.89
N SER A 411 -10.90 7.57 -3.09
CA SER A 411 -10.88 6.82 -4.36
C SER A 411 -12.28 6.31 -4.75
N GLN A 412 -13.05 5.82 -3.79
CA GLN A 412 -14.43 5.37 -4.01
C GLN A 412 -15.35 6.53 -4.41
N LYS A 413 -15.28 7.66 -3.71
CA LYS A 413 -16.09 8.85 -4.03
C LYS A 413 -15.72 9.43 -5.40
N LEU A 414 -14.43 9.50 -5.71
CA LEU A 414 -13.95 9.98 -7.00
C LEU A 414 -14.37 9.05 -8.14
N LEU A 415 -14.28 7.74 -7.95
CA LEU A 415 -14.72 6.79 -8.95
C LEU A 415 -16.22 6.94 -9.25
N ALA A 416 -17.06 7.10 -8.20
CA ALA A 416 -18.48 7.37 -8.37
C ALA A 416 -18.71 8.68 -9.14
N PHE A 417 -18.02 9.74 -8.76
CA PHE A 417 -18.07 11.03 -9.44
C PHE A 417 -17.64 10.93 -10.91
N TYR A 418 -16.56 10.20 -11.22
CA TYR A 418 -16.10 10.00 -12.59
C TYR A 418 -17.12 9.22 -13.41
N LYS A 419 -17.74 8.19 -12.85
CA LYS A 419 -18.78 7.39 -13.54
C LYS A 419 -19.99 8.24 -13.93
N GLU A 420 -20.31 9.26 -13.15
CA GLU A 420 -21.42 10.19 -13.44
C GLU A 420 -21.05 11.29 -14.45
N ASN A 421 -19.79 11.75 -14.46
CA ASN A 421 -19.37 12.95 -15.17
C ASN A 421 -18.50 12.71 -16.41
N MET A 422 -17.98 11.49 -16.61
CA MET A 422 -17.16 11.11 -17.75
C MET A 422 -17.90 10.11 -18.65
N SER A 423 -17.46 10.01 -19.89
CA SER A 423 -17.99 9.02 -20.84
C SER A 423 -16.98 7.88 -21.03
N PHE A 424 -17.45 6.65 -20.92
CA PHE A 424 -16.62 5.45 -21.02
C PHE A 424 -16.96 4.64 -22.26
N LYS A 425 -15.98 3.84 -22.71
CA LYS A 425 -16.17 2.77 -23.69
C LYS A 425 -16.27 1.46 -22.91
N SER A 426 -17.47 0.92 -22.76
CA SER A 426 -17.65 -0.37 -22.09
C SER A 426 -17.13 -1.51 -22.94
N LYS A 427 -16.39 -2.46 -22.33
CA LYS A 427 -15.87 -3.68 -22.94
C LYS A 427 -16.11 -4.86 -22.01
N GLU A 428 -16.90 -5.84 -22.47
CA GLU A 428 -17.16 -7.05 -21.71
C GLU A 428 -16.10 -8.11 -22.06
N LEU A 429 -15.52 -8.74 -21.04
CA LEU A 429 -14.46 -9.75 -21.17
C LEU A 429 -14.62 -10.84 -20.10
N SER A 430 -14.16 -12.06 -20.42
CA SER A 430 -13.89 -13.05 -19.37
C SER A 430 -12.71 -12.61 -18.49
N TYR A 431 -12.59 -13.19 -17.30
CA TYR A 431 -11.47 -12.90 -16.39
C TYR A 431 -10.10 -13.15 -17.03
N GLU A 432 -9.93 -14.25 -17.74
CA GLU A 432 -8.69 -14.57 -18.44
C GLU A 432 -8.33 -13.56 -19.53
N ALA A 433 -9.32 -13.13 -20.32
CA ALA A 433 -9.11 -12.14 -21.37
C ALA A 433 -8.76 -10.77 -20.78
N PHE A 434 -9.40 -10.39 -19.68
CA PHE A 434 -9.07 -9.19 -18.92
C PHE A 434 -7.63 -9.22 -18.40
N THR A 435 -7.22 -10.31 -17.75
CA THR A 435 -5.87 -10.48 -17.21
C THR A 435 -4.82 -10.38 -18.30
N LYS A 436 -5.05 -11.03 -19.45
CA LYS A 436 -4.14 -10.96 -20.61
C LYS A 436 -4.04 -9.57 -21.23
N GLU A 437 -5.11 -8.75 -21.17
CA GLU A 437 -5.12 -7.42 -21.77
C GLU A 437 -4.52 -6.35 -20.84
N VAL A 438 -4.74 -6.47 -19.54
CA VAL A 438 -4.38 -5.45 -18.56
C VAL A 438 -3.00 -5.67 -17.95
N TYR A 439 -2.59 -6.91 -17.73
CA TYR A 439 -1.33 -7.27 -17.03
C TYR A 439 -0.26 -7.86 -17.97
N ARG A 440 -0.29 -7.50 -19.23
CA ARG A 440 0.75 -7.85 -20.21
C ARG A 440 2.04 -7.08 -19.99
#